data_fbbd3f43056452dd2084aaaf6ee4a6c4
#
_entry.id   fbbd3f43056452dd2084aaaf6ee4a6c4
#
_cell.length_a   1.000
_cell.length_b   1.000
_cell.length_c   1.000
_cell.angle_alpha   90.00
_cell.angle_beta   90.00
_cell.angle_gamma   90.00
#
_symmetry.space_group_name_H-M   'P 1'
#
loop_
_entity.id
_entity.type
_entity.pdbx_description
1 polymer ?
#
loop_
_entity_poly.entity_id
_entity_poly.type
_entity_poly.pdbx_seq_one_letter_code
_entity_poly.pdbx_strand_id
1 'polypeptide(L)'
;MELKIDRNLDKDYALTYGTGPKMSVVITAEVQNTPAIPTAFKLEQNHPNPFNPSTTISYNIEQSGYVNLKVYDVMGRLVRTLVDNQYVSAGYETGYSVVWNGLDDHGQKASAGLYIYRLQSGAMSMTNKMILLK
;
A
#
# COMPACT_ATOMS: atom_id res chain seq x y z
N MET A 1 25.19 -20.50 -16.15
CA MET A 1 25.00 -20.69 -16.41
C MET A 1 24.58 -20.15 -16.87
N GLU A 2 24.41 -19.83 -15.74
CA GLU A 2 24.20 -19.71 -15.85
C GLU A 2 24.10 -18.98 -16.01
N LEU A 3 24.76 -19.07 -15.97
CA LEU A 3 24.73 -18.97 -16.13
C LEU A 3 24.62 -18.34 -16.48
N LYS A 4 24.95 -18.35 -15.65
CA LYS A 4 24.80 -18.36 -15.89
C LYS A 4 24.97 -17.99 -15.99
N ILE A 5 25.37 -18.07 -15.77
CA ILE A 5 25.43 -18.34 -15.84
C ILE A 5 25.49 -18.08 -16.14
N ASP A 6 25.93 -18.10 -15.48
CA ASP A 6 25.89 -18.53 -15.67
C ASP A 6 26.05 -18.28 -15.94
N ARG A 7 26.46 -18.19 -15.45
CA ARG A 7 26.54 -18.57 -15.43
C ARG A 7 26.69 -18.55 -15.63
N ASN A 8 27.19 -18.51 -15.40
CA ASN A 8 27.15 -19.11 -15.45
C ASN A 8 27.23 -19.13 -15.54
N LEU A 9 27.72 -19.06 -15.03
CA LEU A 9 27.83 -19.76 -14.99
C LEU A 9 27.98 -19.88 -15.19
N ASP A 10 28.29 -19.98 -14.68
CA ASP A 10 28.35 -20.84 -14.73
C ASP A 10 28.44 -20.82 -14.86
N LYS A 11 28.68 -20.67 -14.30
CA LYS A 11 28.74 -21.26 -14.33
C LYS A 11 28.86 -21.38 -14.26
N ASP A 12 29.45 -21.39 -14.04
CA ASP A 12 29.30 -22.07 -14.01
C ASP A 12 29.29 -21.97 -13.85
N TYR A 13 29.90 -22.07 -13.41
CA TYR A 13 29.76 -22.59 -13.25
C TYR A 13 29.92 -22.69 -13.31
N ALA A 14 30.76 -22.39 -12.99
CA ALA A 14 30.70 -23.18 -13.08
C ALA A 14 30.85 -23.34 -13.18
N LEU A 15 30.95 -23.25 -12.99
CA LEU A 15 30.91 -23.87 -13.08
C LEU A 15 31.13 -24.09 -13.34
N THR A 16 31.79 -24.20 -13.15
CA THR A 16 31.82 -24.90 -13.39
C THR A 16 31.96 -25.07 -13.58
N TYR A 17 32.61 -25.31 -13.62
CA TYR A 17 32.58 -25.92 -13.84
C TYR A 17 32.59 -26.13 -14.25
N GLY A 18 33.03 -26.09 -13.83
CA GLY A 18 33.12 -26.75 -14.19
C GLY A 18 32.90 -27.08 -14.65
N THR A 19 33.25 -27.18 -14.83
CA THR A 19 32.85 -27.64 -15.34
C THR A 19 32.20 -27.94 -15.69
N GLY A 20 32.49 -27.77 -15.95
CA GLY A 20 31.76 -28.01 -16.13
C GLY A 20 31.01 -27.88 -16.32
N PRO A 21 30.89 -27.79 -16.46
CA PRO A 21 29.99 -27.47 -16.52
C PRO A 21 29.44 -27.05 -16.40
N LYS A 22 29.20 -26.58 -16.19
CA LYS A 22 28.40 -26.08 -16.10
C LYS A 22 27.72 -25.55 -15.76
N MET A 23 27.77 -25.31 -15.51
CA MET A 23 26.99 -24.83 -15.16
C MET A 23 26.34 -24.27 -14.86
N SER A 24 26.32 -23.98 -14.56
CA SER A 24 25.55 -23.46 -14.19
C SER A 24 24.93 -23.03 -13.87
N VAL A 25 24.88 -22.78 -13.78
CA VAL A 25 24.07 -22.37 -13.31
C VAL A 25 23.44 -21.83 -13.11
N VAL A 26 23.25 -21.38 -12.86
CA VAL A 26 22.44 -20.96 -12.49
C VAL A 26 21.94 -20.27 -12.14
N ILE A 27 21.75 -19.64 -11.91
CA ILE A 27 21.13 -19.16 -11.41
C ILE A 27 20.42 -18.61 -11.30
N THR A 28 20.30 -18.30 -11.04
CA THR A 28 19.40 -17.96 -10.72
C THR A 28 18.75 -17.39 -10.37
N ALA A 29 18.75 -17.06 -10.21
CA ALA A 29 17.97 -16.69 -9.73
C ALA A 29 17.48 -16.23 -9.26
N GLU A 30 17.50 -15.91 -8.96
CA GLU A 30 16.96 -15.61 -8.36
C GLU A 30 16.39 -15.17 -7.68
N VAL A 31 16.37 -15.10 -7.76
CA VAL A 31 15.87 -14.78 -6.91
C VAL A 31 15.71 -14.33 -6.04
N GLN A 32 15.50 -13.85 -5.81
CA GLN A 32 15.56 -13.40 -4.78
C GLN A 32 14.91 -13.40 -3.61
N ASN A 33 15.17 -13.22 -3.08
CA ASN A 33 14.73 -13.51 -1.75
C ASN A 33 14.90 -12.37 -0.80
N THR A 34 14.78 -11.23 -1.37
CA THR A 34 14.59 -10.05 -0.56
C THR A 34 13.22 -10.16 0.08
N PRO A 35 13.08 -9.80 1.36
CA PRO A 35 11.77 -9.71 1.96
C PRO A 35 10.90 -8.85 1.08
N ALA A 36 9.73 -9.31 0.79
CA ALA A 36 8.81 -8.57 -0.03
C ALA A 36 8.47 -7.26 0.69
N ILE A 37 8.77 -6.15 0.05
CA ILE A 37 8.24 -4.88 0.48
C ILE A 37 6.84 -4.81 -0.08
N PRO A 38 5.81 -4.56 0.76
CA PRO A 38 4.47 -4.47 0.23
C PRO A 38 4.41 -3.36 -0.80
N THR A 39 4.06 -3.71 -2.01
CA THR A 39 3.93 -2.75 -3.09
C THR A 39 2.49 -2.67 -3.59
N ALA A 40 1.59 -3.44 -2.95
CA ALA A 40 0.21 -3.48 -3.36
C ALA A 40 -0.51 -2.20 -2.96
N PHE A 41 -1.43 -1.77 -3.79
CA PHE A 41 -2.37 -0.72 -3.46
C PHE A 41 -3.33 -1.26 -2.42
N LYS A 42 -3.39 -0.63 -1.24
CA LYS A 42 -4.04 -1.23 -0.11
C LYS A 42 -4.68 -0.17 0.77
N LEU A 43 -5.91 -0.43 1.18
CA LEU A 43 -6.61 0.42 2.11
C LEU A 43 -7.12 -0.46 3.25
N GLU A 44 -6.57 -0.23 4.44
CA GLU A 44 -6.89 -1.05 5.60
C GLU A 44 -8.20 -0.62 6.21
N GLN A 45 -8.83 -1.56 6.93
CA GLN A 45 -9.97 -1.19 7.75
C GLN A 45 -9.50 -0.23 8.84
N ASN A 46 -10.25 0.86 9.03
CA ASN A 46 -9.91 1.83 10.07
C ASN A 46 -9.94 1.18 11.46
N HIS A 47 -9.12 1.70 12.35
CA HIS A 47 -9.04 1.17 13.70
C HIS A 47 -8.95 2.32 14.72
N PRO A 48 -9.77 2.33 15.74
CA PRO A 48 -10.87 1.41 16.02
C PRO A 48 -12.06 1.59 15.07
N ASN A 49 -12.91 0.57 14.99
CA ASN A 49 -14.14 0.61 14.22
C ASN A 49 -15.15 -0.31 14.90
N PRO A 50 -16.24 0.19 15.46
CA PRO A 50 -16.68 1.60 15.50
C PRO A 50 -15.72 2.48 16.30
N PHE A 51 -15.78 3.78 16.06
CA PHE A 51 -14.86 4.70 16.72
C PHE A 51 -15.59 5.88 17.37
N ASN A 52 -14.90 6.52 18.32
CA ASN A 52 -15.43 7.68 19.04
C ASN A 52 -14.30 8.39 19.76
N PRO A 53 -13.92 9.62 19.38
CA PRO A 53 -14.31 10.27 18.13
C PRO A 53 -13.31 10.07 17.02
N SER A 54 -12.19 9.39 17.28
CA SER A 54 -11.06 9.32 16.34
C SER A 54 -10.79 7.91 15.89
N THR A 55 -10.30 7.79 14.68
CA THR A 55 -9.91 6.51 14.12
C THR A 55 -8.68 6.72 13.23
N THR A 56 -7.90 5.67 13.05
CA THR A 56 -6.73 5.68 12.19
C THR A 56 -7.02 4.88 10.94
N ILE A 57 -6.68 5.45 9.79
CA ILE A 57 -6.81 4.80 8.49
C ILE A 57 -5.41 4.59 7.95
N SER A 58 -5.08 3.35 7.63
CA SER A 58 -3.76 3.01 7.09
C SER A 58 -3.90 2.58 5.65
N TYR A 59 -2.91 2.93 4.83
CA TYR A 59 -2.94 2.60 3.42
C TYR A 59 -1.53 2.44 2.88
N ASN A 60 -1.45 1.83 1.71
CA ASN A 60 -0.20 1.73 0.97
C ASN A 60 -0.50 1.92 -0.51
N ILE A 61 0.50 2.32 -1.28
CA ILE A 61 0.32 2.54 -2.71
C ILE A 61 1.34 1.71 -3.47
N GLU A 62 0.94 1.28 -4.65
CA GLU A 62 1.76 0.43 -5.49
C GLU A 62 2.85 1.21 -6.19
N GLN A 63 2.52 2.41 -6.62
CA GLN A 63 3.45 3.28 -7.32
C GLN A 63 3.41 4.66 -6.69
N SER A 64 4.57 5.29 -6.61
CA SER A 64 4.66 6.66 -6.11
C SER A 64 3.80 7.59 -6.95
N GLY A 65 3.10 8.49 -6.32
CA GLY A 65 2.23 9.41 -7.01
C GLY A 65 1.39 10.22 -6.07
N TYR A 66 0.43 10.92 -6.64
CA TYR A 66 -0.45 11.79 -5.86
C TYR A 66 -1.63 10.99 -5.32
N VAL A 67 -1.93 11.22 -4.05
CA VAL A 67 -2.92 10.46 -3.30
C VAL A 67 -3.99 11.38 -2.78
N ASN A 68 -5.23 10.90 -2.84
CA ASN A 68 -6.36 11.54 -2.19
C ASN A 68 -7.02 10.52 -1.27
N LEU A 69 -7.37 10.96 -0.07
CA LEU A 69 -8.13 10.13 0.87
C LEU A 69 -9.23 11.00 1.44
N LYS A 70 -10.47 10.61 1.16
CA LYS A 70 -11.64 11.42 1.48
C LYS A 70 -12.70 10.60 2.16
N VAL A 71 -13.46 11.27 3.03
CA VAL A 71 -14.56 10.67 3.77
C VAL A 71 -15.86 11.21 3.22
N TYR A 72 -16.81 10.31 2.98
CA TYR A 72 -18.13 10.64 2.45
C TYR A 72 -19.21 10.10 3.38
N ASP A 73 -20.37 10.75 3.37
CA ASP A 73 -21.53 10.21 4.06
C ASP A 73 -22.27 9.22 3.16
N VAL A 74 -23.36 8.64 3.66
CA VAL A 74 -24.11 7.62 2.92
C VAL A 74 -24.82 8.18 1.68
N MET A 75 -24.97 9.50 1.63
CA MET A 75 -25.54 10.16 0.46
C MET A 75 -24.49 10.46 -0.60
N GLY A 76 -23.23 10.12 -0.33
CA GLY A 76 -22.13 10.40 -1.27
C GLY A 76 -21.57 11.79 -1.17
N ARG A 77 -21.96 12.56 -0.15
CA ARG A 77 -21.46 13.93 0.02
C ARG A 77 -20.11 13.90 0.71
N LEU A 78 -19.21 14.76 0.26
CA LEU A 78 -17.90 14.88 0.89
C LEU A 78 -18.02 15.46 2.28
N VAL A 79 -17.45 14.77 3.25
CA VAL A 79 -17.44 15.19 4.64
C VAL A 79 -16.08 15.77 5.02
N ARG A 80 -15.03 15.06 4.68
CA ARG A 80 -13.67 15.46 5.05
C ARG A 80 -12.67 15.00 4.03
N THR A 81 -11.70 15.86 3.72
CA THR A 81 -10.54 15.48 2.93
C THR A 81 -9.37 15.28 3.90
N LEU A 82 -8.91 14.05 4.02
CA LEU A 82 -7.82 13.70 4.93
C LEU A 82 -6.46 13.84 4.27
N VAL A 83 -6.36 13.44 3.02
CA VAL A 83 -5.15 13.61 2.21
C VAL A 83 -5.59 14.26 0.91
N ASP A 84 -5.03 15.42 0.62
CA ASP A 84 -5.49 16.21 -0.52
C ASP A 84 -4.38 16.30 -1.57
N ASN A 85 -4.46 15.44 -2.57
CA ASN A 85 -3.57 15.46 -3.73
C ASN A 85 -2.09 15.58 -3.31
N GLN A 86 -1.69 14.75 -2.37
CA GLN A 86 -0.36 14.80 -1.80
C GLN A 86 0.53 13.75 -2.44
N TYR A 87 1.75 14.15 -2.80
CA TYR A 87 2.70 13.19 -3.37
C TYR A 87 3.21 12.25 -2.28
N VAL A 88 3.13 10.96 -2.56
CA VAL A 88 3.48 9.89 -1.62
C VAL A 88 4.36 8.89 -2.33
N SER A 89 5.42 8.45 -1.66
CA SER A 89 6.35 7.47 -2.23
C SER A 89 5.87 6.06 -1.93
N ALA A 90 6.00 5.20 -2.92
CA ALA A 90 5.69 3.78 -2.76
C ALA A 90 6.87 3.05 -2.11
N GLY A 91 6.62 1.82 -1.67
CA GLY A 91 7.67 0.93 -1.25
C GLY A 91 8.03 0.97 0.23
N TYR A 92 7.29 1.70 1.02
CA TYR A 92 7.51 1.69 2.46
C TYR A 92 6.79 0.52 3.10
N GLU A 93 7.54 -0.24 3.85
CA GLU A 93 7.05 -1.46 4.48
C GLU A 93 5.87 -1.20 5.41
N THR A 94 5.95 -0.11 6.17
CA THR A 94 4.91 0.25 7.12
C THR A 94 3.72 0.95 6.50
N GLY A 95 3.86 1.42 5.26
CA GLY A 95 2.80 2.18 4.62
C GLY A 95 2.61 3.54 5.27
N TYR A 96 1.40 4.05 5.15
CA TYR A 96 1.04 5.38 5.63
C TYR A 96 -0.20 5.30 6.49
N SER A 97 -0.35 6.25 7.40
CA SER A 97 -1.55 6.31 8.21
C SER A 97 -1.97 7.76 8.43
N VAL A 98 -3.26 7.96 8.65
CA VAL A 98 -3.82 9.27 8.91
C VAL A 98 -4.96 9.10 9.92
N VAL A 99 -5.13 10.10 10.76
CA VAL A 99 -6.19 10.08 11.78
C VAL A 99 -7.34 10.96 11.33
N TRP A 100 -8.55 10.43 11.44
CA TRP A 100 -9.76 11.26 11.32
C TRP A 100 -10.33 11.45 12.70
N ASN A 101 -10.54 12.70 13.05
CA ASN A 101 -11.02 13.07 14.38
C ASN A 101 -12.53 13.27 14.43
N GLY A 102 -13.24 12.87 13.38
CA GLY A 102 -14.70 13.00 13.36
C GLY A 102 -15.22 14.38 13.00
N LEU A 103 -14.34 15.27 12.56
CA LEU A 103 -14.77 16.61 12.16
C LEU A 103 -14.85 16.69 10.64
N ASP A 104 -15.83 17.46 10.14
CA ASP A 104 -15.92 17.72 8.71
C ASP A 104 -14.91 18.79 8.29
N ASP A 105 -14.92 19.14 7.01
CA ASP A 105 -13.99 20.14 6.47
C ASP A 105 -14.21 21.54 7.03
N HIS A 106 -15.33 21.78 7.68
CA HIS A 106 -15.65 23.06 8.31
C HIS A 106 -15.34 23.05 9.80
N GLY A 107 -14.77 21.95 10.30
CA GLY A 107 -14.43 21.84 11.72
C GLY A 107 -15.59 21.47 12.62
N GLN A 108 -16.72 21.07 12.05
CA GLN A 108 -17.89 20.69 12.81
C GLN A 108 -17.93 19.18 13.00
N LYS A 109 -18.51 18.75 14.12
CA LYS A 109 -18.62 17.33 14.43
C LYS A 109 -19.55 16.65 13.43
N ALA A 110 -19.08 15.57 12.83
CA ALA A 110 -19.91 14.74 12.00
C ALA A 110 -20.91 13.96 12.86
N SER A 111 -22.07 13.68 12.32
CA SER A 111 -23.11 12.93 13.02
C SER A 111 -22.67 11.49 13.20
N ALA A 112 -23.15 10.84 14.25
CA ALA A 112 -22.98 9.40 14.41
C ALA A 112 -23.60 8.68 13.22
N GLY A 113 -22.95 7.64 12.75
CA GLY A 113 -23.49 6.87 11.65
C GLY A 113 -22.40 6.25 10.78
N LEU A 114 -22.83 5.82 9.60
CA LEU A 114 -21.98 5.14 8.64
C LEU A 114 -21.33 6.16 7.71
N TYR A 115 -20.03 5.98 7.51
CA TYR A 115 -19.24 6.79 6.57
C TYR A 115 -18.45 5.87 5.66
N ILE A 116 -18.11 6.40 4.50
CA ILE A 116 -17.32 5.69 3.50
C ILE A 116 -16.06 6.50 3.28
N TYR A 117 -14.91 5.84 3.33
CA TYR A 117 -13.67 6.53 2.97
C TYR A 117 -13.07 5.90 1.73
N ARG A 118 -12.47 6.74 0.91
CA ARG A 118 -12.00 6.36 -0.41
C ARG A 118 -10.58 6.83 -0.61
N LEU A 119 -9.71 5.89 -0.95
CA LEU A 119 -8.33 6.15 -1.32
C LEU A 119 -8.23 6.13 -2.83
N GLN A 120 -7.62 7.15 -3.40
CA GLN A 120 -7.43 7.25 -4.84
C GLN A 120 -6.00 7.64 -5.15
N SER A 121 -5.37 6.93 -6.08
CA SER A 121 -4.03 7.22 -6.55
C SER A 121 -3.97 6.86 -8.03
N GLY A 122 -3.84 7.89 -8.87
CA GLY A 122 -3.90 7.68 -10.32
C GLY A 122 -5.23 7.07 -10.71
N ALA A 123 -5.17 5.96 -11.43
CA ALA A 123 -6.38 5.24 -11.86
C ALA A 123 -6.90 4.26 -10.82
N MET A 124 -6.16 4.08 -9.70
CA MET A 124 -6.52 3.12 -8.67
C MET A 124 -7.40 3.78 -7.62
N SER A 125 -8.42 3.08 -7.15
CA SER A 125 -9.20 3.54 -6.03
C SER A 125 -9.73 2.37 -5.22
N MET A 126 -9.85 2.57 -3.90
CA MET A 126 -10.44 1.60 -2.98
C MET A 126 -11.29 2.33 -1.98
N THR A 127 -12.34 1.66 -1.52
CA THR A 127 -13.25 2.22 -0.51
C THR A 127 -13.47 1.23 0.60
N ASN A 128 -13.68 1.77 1.80
CA ASN A 128 -14.09 0.99 2.97
C ASN A 128 -15.15 1.77 3.73
N LYS A 129 -15.80 1.08 4.64
CA LYS A 129 -16.85 1.66 5.48
C LYS A 129 -16.37 1.75 6.92
N MET A 130 -16.90 2.71 7.66
CA MET A 130 -16.60 2.88 9.08
C MET A 130 -17.81 3.44 9.80
N ILE A 131 -17.86 3.23 11.11
CA ILE A 131 -18.98 3.65 11.92
C ILE A 131 -18.49 4.59 13.02
N LEU A 132 -19.06 5.80 13.04
CA LEU A 132 -18.78 6.78 14.07
C LEU A 132 -19.87 6.70 15.14
N LEU A 133 -19.43 6.50 16.36
CA LEU A 133 -20.32 6.50 17.51
C LEU A 133 -20.38 7.88 18.14
N LYS A 134 -21.41 8.10 18.87
CA LYS A 134 -21.61 9.35 19.55
C LYS A 134 -21.05 9.31 20.96
#